data_9fd7bd6454ad4c277ac2c002b021174b
#
_entry.id   9fd7bd6454ad4c277ac2c002b021174b
#
_cell.length_a   1.000
_cell.length_b   1.000
_cell.length_c   1.000
_cell.angle_alpha   90.00
_cell.angle_beta   90.00
_cell.angle_gamma   90.00
#
_symmetry.space_group_name_H-M   'P 1'
#
loop_
_entity.id
_entity.type
_entity.pdbx_description
1 polymer ?
#
loop_
_entity_poly.entity_id
_entity_poly.type
_entity_poly.pdbx_seq_one_letter_code
_entity_poly.pdbx_strand_id
1 'polypeptide(L)'
;HQYFSLCMDMQSPQLMVVETAYPYTMKNIDDANNILDENSLISGYPATIEGQHNYLIDLKNKIISGGGSGLIYWEPAWVSTNCKTLWGTGSHWENATLFDLSNKAIDGISFMK
;
A
#
# COMPACT_ATOMS: atom_id res chain seq x y z
N HIS A 1 10.22 5.13 12.96
CA HIS A 1 10.04 6.05 14.12
C HIS A 1 11.12 7.15 14.19
N GLN A 2 12.40 6.83 14.01
CA GLN A 2 13.50 7.81 14.12
C GLN A 2 13.54 8.83 12.97
N TYR A 3 13.15 8.44 11.76
CA TYR A 3 13.11 9.36 10.61
C TYR A 3 12.03 10.44 10.74
N PHE A 4 10.90 10.12 11.35
CA PHE A 4 9.83 11.08 11.64
C PHE A 4 10.26 12.18 12.61
N SER A 5 11.00 11.82 13.66
CA SER A 5 11.48 12.77 14.67
C SER A 5 12.51 13.74 14.12
N LEU A 6 13.41 13.29 13.25
CA LEU A 6 14.45 14.12 12.62
C LEU A 6 13.90 15.16 11.65
N CYS A 7 12.78 14.89 10.98
CA CYS A 7 12.17 15.85 10.06
C CYS A 7 11.37 16.93 10.77
N MET A 8 10.96 16.73 12.02
CA MET A 8 10.18 17.69 12.80
C MET A 8 11.02 18.83 13.40
N ASP A 9 12.32 18.62 13.60
CA ASP A 9 13.23 19.65 14.16
C ASP A 9 13.75 20.65 13.12
N MET A 10 13.48 20.41 11.84
CA MET A 10 13.82 21.36 10.78
C MET A 10 12.61 22.23 10.47
N GLN A 11 12.71 23.53 10.71
CA GLN A 11 11.68 24.51 10.35
C GLN A 11 11.32 24.40 8.86
N SER A 12 10.20 23.68 8.56
CA SER A 12 9.67 23.21 7.28
C SER A 12 10.64 22.31 6.47
N PRO A 13 10.35 21.21 5.97
CA PRO A 13 9.36 20.91 4.97
C PRO A 13 8.28 19.98 5.49
N GLN A 14 7.11 20.02 4.88
CA GLN A 14 6.04 19.06 5.17
C GLN A 14 6.48 17.68 4.70
N LEU A 15 6.51 16.69 5.61
CA LEU A 15 6.79 15.31 5.26
C LEU A 15 5.62 14.72 4.47
N MET A 16 5.91 14.12 3.34
CA MET A 16 4.96 13.31 2.57
C MET A 16 5.55 11.92 2.35
N VAL A 17 4.76 10.89 2.58
CA VAL A 17 5.10 9.52 2.16
C VAL A 17 4.65 9.37 0.71
N VAL A 18 5.61 9.31 -0.22
CA VAL A 18 5.32 9.32 -1.67
C VAL A 18 5.12 7.93 -2.27
N GLU A 19 5.35 6.88 -1.48
CA GLU A 19 5.17 5.51 -1.91
C GLU A 19 4.89 4.61 -0.71
N THR A 20 3.74 3.95 -0.73
CA THR A 20 3.38 2.89 0.21
C THR A 20 2.45 1.90 -0.46
N ALA A 21 2.55 0.64 -0.10
CA ALA A 21 1.62 -0.42 -0.49
C ALA A 21 1.52 -1.44 0.64
N TYR A 22 0.41 -2.16 0.72
CA TYR A 22 0.23 -3.23 1.70
C TYR A 22 -0.64 -4.34 1.13
N PRO A 23 -0.29 -5.62 1.31
CA PRO A 23 -1.06 -6.71 0.71
C PRO A 23 -2.37 -6.94 1.45
N TYR A 24 -3.46 -7.14 0.69
CA TYR A 24 -4.76 -7.57 1.21
C TYR A 24 -4.96 -9.09 1.08
N THR A 25 -4.02 -9.80 0.45
CA THR A 25 -4.03 -11.25 0.28
C THR A 25 -2.61 -11.75 -0.04
N MET A 26 -2.33 -13.01 0.25
CA MET A 26 -1.10 -13.69 -0.21
C MET A 26 -1.33 -14.53 -1.47
N LYS A 27 -2.53 -14.52 -2.03
CA LYS A 27 -2.82 -15.25 -3.28
C LYS A 27 -2.11 -14.59 -4.45
N ASN A 28 -1.64 -15.42 -5.36
CA ASN A 28 -1.16 -15.04 -6.69
C ASN A 28 -2.02 -15.76 -7.72
N ILE A 29 -2.64 -15.04 -8.65
CA ILE A 29 -3.56 -15.61 -9.64
C ILE A 29 -3.02 -15.59 -11.06
N ASP A 30 -1.83 -15.04 -11.28
CA ASP A 30 -1.16 -15.04 -12.58
C ASP A 30 0.29 -15.55 -12.45
N ASP A 31 1.04 -15.52 -13.55
CA ASP A 31 2.42 -16.04 -13.60
C ASP A 31 3.46 -15.02 -13.11
N ALA A 32 3.05 -13.79 -12.81
CA ALA A 32 3.93 -12.76 -12.25
C ALA A 32 3.97 -12.90 -10.73
N ASN A 33 5.14 -13.16 -10.17
CA ASN A 33 5.30 -13.27 -8.71
C ASN A 33 5.02 -11.93 -8.03
N ASN A 34 4.21 -11.95 -6.97
CA ASN A 34 3.97 -10.78 -6.15
C ASN A 34 5.26 -10.32 -5.46
N ILE A 35 5.52 -9.01 -5.47
CA ILE A 35 6.68 -8.41 -4.80
C ILE A 35 6.49 -8.39 -3.28
N LEU A 36 5.27 -8.13 -2.81
CA LEU A 36 4.96 -8.19 -1.38
C LEU A 36 4.59 -9.62 -1.00
N ASP A 37 5.43 -10.22 -0.17
CA ASP A 37 5.30 -11.58 0.34
C ASP A 37 5.04 -11.59 1.86
N GLU A 38 5.10 -12.77 2.49
CA GLU A 38 4.91 -12.93 3.93
C GLU A 38 5.94 -12.14 4.77
N ASN A 39 7.15 -11.91 4.24
CA ASN A 39 8.18 -11.13 4.93
C ASN A 39 7.89 -9.62 4.90
N SER A 40 6.99 -9.20 4.03
CA SER A 40 6.54 -7.80 3.93
C SER A 40 5.51 -7.45 5.01
N LEU A 41 4.95 -8.44 5.71
CA LEU A 41 3.90 -8.22 6.71
C LEU A 41 4.44 -7.58 7.99
N ILE A 42 3.66 -6.63 8.49
CA ILE A 42 3.92 -5.97 9.77
C ILE A 42 3.00 -6.58 10.83
N SER A 43 3.56 -6.91 12.00
CA SER A 43 2.79 -7.47 13.11
C SER A 43 1.58 -6.59 13.44
N GLY A 44 0.41 -7.21 13.57
CA GLY A 44 -0.87 -6.53 13.81
C GLY A 44 -1.69 -6.23 12.56
N TYR A 45 -1.10 -6.39 11.36
CA TYR A 45 -1.81 -6.16 10.09
C TYR A 45 -1.72 -7.42 9.21
N PRO A 46 -2.66 -8.35 9.32
CA PRO A 46 -2.66 -9.55 8.46
C PRO A 46 -2.92 -9.17 6.98
N ALA A 47 -2.51 -10.04 6.06
CA ALA A 47 -2.80 -9.88 4.63
C ALA A 47 -4.27 -10.19 4.34
N THR A 48 -5.13 -9.28 4.72
CA THR A 48 -6.60 -9.28 4.53
C THR A 48 -7.07 -7.89 4.13
N ILE A 49 -8.27 -7.79 3.58
CA ILE A 49 -8.87 -6.48 3.24
C ILE A 49 -8.89 -5.56 4.47
N GLU A 50 -9.27 -6.10 5.62
CA GLU A 50 -9.27 -5.36 6.88
C GLU A 50 -7.86 -4.98 7.34
N GLY A 51 -6.91 -5.90 7.21
CA GLY A 51 -5.50 -5.64 7.58
C GLY A 51 -4.87 -4.55 6.73
N GLN A 52 -5.09 -4.56 5.42
CA GLN A 52 -4.65 -3.49 4.51
C GLN A 52 -5.29 -2.15 4.90
N HIS A 53 -6.60 -2.13 5.12
CA HIS A 53 -7.33 -0.93 5.52
C HIS A 53 -6.76 -0.35 6.82
N ASN A 54 -6.63 -1.17 7.86
CA ASN A 54 -6.12 -0.73 9.16
C ASN A 54 -4.68 -0.20 9.07
N TYR A 55 -3.82 -0.86 8.29
CA TYR A 55 -2.47 -0.37 8.02
C TYR A 55 -2.49 1.04 7.42
N LEU A 56 -3.30 1.28 6.40
CA LEU A 56 -3.38 2.56 5.71
C LEU A 56 -3.95 3.68 6.60
N ILE A 57 -4.99 3.38 7.37
CA ILE A 57 -5.57 4.33 8.31
C ILE A 57 -4.56 4.70 9.41
N ASP A 58 -3.87 3.72 9.98
CA ASP A 58 -2.90 3.96 11.04
C ASP A 58 -1.67 4.72 10.50
N LEU A 59 -1.20 4.38 9.31
CA LEU A 59 -0.12 5.11 8.65
C LEU A 59 -0.52 6.57 8.39
N LYS A 60 -1.69 6.81 7.82
CA LYS A 60 -2.24 8.16 7.59
C LYS A 60 -2.30 8.95 8.90
N ASN A 61 -2.84 8.37 9.96
CA ASN A 61 -2.96 9.03 11.26
C ASN A 61 -1.60 9.37 11.86
N LYS A 62 -0.60 8.49 11.73
CA LYS A 62 0.77 8.74 12.17
C LYS A 62 1.44 9.87 11.39
N ILE A 63 1.23 9.93 10.07
CA ILE A 63 1.73 11.01 9.22
C ILE A 63 1.15 12.34 9.66
N ILE A 64 -0.17 12.43 9.80
CA ILE A 64 -0.87 13.66 10.22
C ILE A 64 -0.42 14.09 11.62
N SER A 65 -0.39 13.17 12.59
CA SER A 65 0.04 13.44 13.97
C SER A 65 1.51 13.89 14.04
N GLY A 66 2.34 13.43 13.11
CA GLY A 66 3.74 13.84 12.97
C GLY A 66 3.93 15.15 12.19
N GLY A 67 2.85 15.85 11.80
CA GLY A 67 2.94 17.09 11.03
C GLY A 67 3.17 16.88 9.53
N GLY A 68 3.00 15.64 9.04
CA GLY A 68 3.09 15.34 7.62
C GLY A 68 1.86 15.76 6.83
N SER A 69 1.99 15.89 5.52
CA SER A 69 0.97 16.43 4.61
C SER A 69 0.15 15.35 3.88
N GLY A 70 0.62 14.10 3.85
CA GLY A 70 -0.13 13.03 3.19
C GLY A 70 0.71 11.83 2.79
N LEU A 71 0.05 10.90 2.13
CA LEU A 71 0.67 9.71 1.56
C LEU A 71 0.14 9.43 0.15
N ILE A 72 0.95 8.80 -0.67
CA ILE A 72 0.60 8.34 -2.02
C ILE A 72 0.71 6.81 -2.03
N TYR A 73 -0.36 6.15 -2.47
CA TYR A 73 -0.37 4.70 -2.61
C TYR A 73 0.30 4.27 -3.91
N TRP A 74 1.17 3.26 -3.83
CA TRP A 74 1.88 2.70 -4.98
C TRP A 74 1.04 1.65 -5.69
N GLU A 75 0.94 1.76 -7.02
CA GLU A 75 0.25 0.81 -7.90
C GLU A 75 -1.15 0.39 -7.42
N PRO A 76 -2.04 1.36 -7.13
CA PRO A 76 -3.34 1.08 -6.52
C PRO A 76 -4.28 0.26 -7.41
N ALA A 77 -4.03 0.20 -8.71
CA ALA A 77 -4.90 -0.40 -9.70
C ALA A 77 -4.19 -1.35 -10.69
N TRP A 78 -2.95 -1.75 -10.40
CA TRP A 78 -2.26 -2.72 -11.26
C TRP A 78 -2.77 -4.14 -10.98
N VAL A 79 -4.01 -4.39 -11.35
CA VAL A 79 -4.67 -5.69 -11.29
C VAL A 79 -4.11 -6.64 -12.34
N SER A 80 -4.24 -7.94 -12.11
CA SER A 80 -3.87 -8.96 -13.09
C SER A 80 -4.71 -8.84 -14.36
N THR A 81 -4.07 -8.78 -15.52
CA THR A 81 -4.69 -8.74 -16.85
C THR A 81 -3.87 -9.51 -17.86
N ASN A 82 -4.45 -9.84 -19.01
CA ASN A 82 -3.75 -10.45 -20.13
C ASN A 82 -2.94 -9.45 -20.98
N CYS A 83 -2.92 -8.17 -20.60
CA CYS A 83 -2.15 -7.14 -21.31
C CYS A 83 -0.65 -7.36 -21.08
N LYS A 84 0.11 -7.35 -22.17
CA LYS A 84 1.58 -7.40 -22.11
C LYS A 84 2.14 -5.99 -21.90
N THR A 85 2.91 -5.82 -20.85
CA THR A 85 3.64 -4.59 -20.54
C THR A 85 5.13 -4.75 -20.83
N LEU A 86 5.93 -3.71 -20.55
CA LEU A 86 7.39 -3.80 -20.59
C LEU A 86 7.94 -4.81 -19.56
N TRP A 87 7.20 -5.08 -18.50
CA TRP A 87 7.57 -6.00 -17.41
C TRP A 87 6.94 -7.39 -17.56
N GLY A 88 6.30 -7.66 -18.69
CA GLY A 88 5.66 -8.95 -18.97
C GLY A 88 4.13 -8.88 -18.91
N THR A 89 3.51 -10.05 -18.79
CA THR A 89 2.07 -10.22 -18.61
C THR A 89 1.79 -10.51 -17.14
N GLY A 90 0.67 -10.03 -16.63
CA GLY A 90 0.29 -10.17 -15.22
C GLY A 90 0.70 -8.96 -14.37
N SER A 91 0.55 -9.08 -13.07
CA SER A 91 0.84 -8.01 -12.12
C SER A 91 1.65 -8.50 -10.93
N HIS A 92 2.81 -7.91 -10.73
CA HIS A 92 3.64 -8.13 -9.52
C HIS A 92 3.05 -7.47 -8.26
N TRP A 93 1.94 -6.74 -8.39
CA TRP A 93 1.30 -5.96 -7.32
C TRP A 93 -0.17 -6.32 -7.11
N GLU A 94 -0.68 -7.35 -7.79
CA GLU A 94 -2.11 -7.70 -7.74
C GLU A 94 -2.63 -7.94 -6.32
N ASN A 95 -1.78 -8.44 -5.43
CA ASN A 95 -2.13 -8.71 -4.04
C ASN A 95 -2.15 -7.47 -3.14
N ALA A 96 -1.71 -6.32 -3.66
CA ALA A 96 -1.62 -5.07 -2.91
C ALA A 96 -2.40 -3.92 -3.56
N THR A 97 -3.18 -4.17 -4.61
CA THR A 97 -4.05 -3.14 -5.21
C THR A 97 -5.19 -2.76 -4.26
N LEU A 98 -5.91 -1.68 -4.58
CA LEU A 98 -7.15 -1.27 -3.91
C LEU A 98 -8.39 -1.91 -4.55
N PHE A 99 -8.18 -3.00 -5.28
CA PHE A 99 -9.20 -3.84 -5.92
C PHE A 99 -8.92 -5.30 -5.58
N ASP A 100 -9.99 -6.07 -5.36
CA ASP A 100 -9.86 -7.52 -5.13
C ASP A 100 -9.55 -8.28 -6.44
N LEU A 101 -9.36 -9.60 -6.31
CA LEU A 101 -9.06 -10.47 -7.45
C LEU A 101 -10.23 -10.59 -8.46
N SER A 102 -11.39 -10.00 -8.16
CA SER A 102 -12.54 -9.85 -9.05
C SER A 102 -12.67 -8.43 -9.61
N ASN A 103 -11.65 -7.60 -9.44
CA ASN A 103 -11.60 -6.20 -9.87
C ASN A 103 -12.65 -5.29 -9.23
N LYS A 104 -13.10 -5.63 -8.01
CA LYS A 104 -13.99 -4.79 -7.21
C LYS A 104 -13.17 -3.98 -6.21
N ALA A 105 -13.51 -2.69 -6.07
CA ALA A 105 -12.89 -1.83 -5.07
C ALA A 105 -13.10 -2.40 -3.65
N ILE A 106 -12.05 -2.37 -2.84
CA ILE A 106 -12.05 -2.85 -1.46
C ILE A 106 -11.87 -1.70 -0.47
N ASP A 107 -12.12 -1.96 0.81
CA ASP A 107 -12.17 -0.93 1.85
C ASP A 107 -10.86 -0.16 2.03
N GLY A 108 -9.72 -0.72 1.59
CA GLY A 108 -8.44 0.00 1.54
C GLY A 108 -8.56 1.39 0.90
N ILE A 109 -9.39 1.53 -0.14
CA ILE A 109 -9.59 2.82 -0.84
C ILE A 109 -10.14 3.94 0.06
N SER A 110 -10.80 3.59 1.17
CA SER A 110 -11.40 4.56 2.08
C SER A 110 -10.39 5.35 2.92
N PHE A 111 -9.11 4.97 2.90
CA PHE A 111 -8.06 5.72 3.59
C PHE A 111 -7.95 7.18 3.11
N MET A 112 -8.40 7.45 1.90
CA MET A 112 -8.37 8.78 1.28
C MET A 112 -9.46 9.74 1.79
N LYS A 113 -10.41 9.24 2.57
CA LYS A 113 -11.52 10.04 3.14
C LYS A 113 -11.10 10.83 4.39
#